data_cb02dc2d0cb65699c44951aee450209d
#
_entry.id   cb02dc2d0cb65699c44951aee450209d
#
_cell.length_a   1.000
_cell.length_b   1.000
_cell.length_c   1.000
_cell.angle_alpha   90.00
_cell.angle_beta   90.00
_cell.angle_gamma   90.00
#
_symmetry.space_group_name_H-M   'P 1'
#
loop_
_entity.id
_entity.type
_entity.pdbx_description
1 polymer ?
#
loop_
_entity_poly.entity_id
_entity_poly.type
_entity_poly.pdbx_seq_one_letter_code
_entity_poly.pdbx_strand_id
1 'polypeptide(L)'
;MNLSSLLKARHAAGKPVRVALIGAGKFGSMFLSQVPHTPGLEVPVIVDLDPERAREACRTVGWTKDQIAATAFTADALKAISGNVEVVVEATGNPAVGIKHARAAIARGKHIVMVNVEADVLAGPLLAEEARKAGMVYSLAYGDQPALTAEMVDWARATGFRVVAAGKGTKYLPAYHDVTPAGVWAHYGLSADEAQSAGMNPQMFNSFLDGTKSAIEMAAIANATGLDVPSGGLLFPPCGVDDLPHVMRPRDKGGVLEKAGVVEVVSSLERDGRPVFRDLRWGVYVVLEAPNDYAADCFRQYGLKTDTSGRYAAMYKPYHLIGLELNISILSAALRREPTGQACGFRGDVVAVAKRDLRAGEMLDGEGGYTVWGKLMPAAASLKVGGFPIGLAHHVKLKHDVAHGAVVRWSDVEIDADNDTVKTRRAMEQQFGAALD
;
A
#
# COMPACT_ATOMS: atom_id res chain seq x y z
N MET A 1 3.20 -19.83 11.31
CA MET A 1 1.79 -19.67 10.87
C MET A 1 1.13 -21.03 10.79
N ASN A 2 -0.20 -21.11 10.97
CA ASN A 2 -0.95 -22.39 10.97
C ASN A 2 -2.20 -22.31 10.07
N LEU A 3 -2.24 -21.36 9.13
CA LEU A 3 -3.42 -21.07 8.32
C LEU A 3 -3.85 -22.24 7.43
N SER A 4 -2.90 -22.95 6.82
CA SER A 4 -3.21 -24.12 5.98
C SER A 4 -3.92 -25.23 6.77
N SER A 5 -3.48 -25.53 7.99
CA SER A 5 -4.12 -26.54 8.84
C SER A 5 -5.53 -26.10 9.31
N LEU A 6 -5.69 -24.83 9.66
CA LEU A 6 -6.99 -24.28 10.04
C LEU A 6 -7.98 -24.31 8.86
N LEU A 7 -7.51 -23.97 7.65
CA LEU A 7 -8.35 -24.04 6.46
C LEU A 7 -8.77 -25.48 6.14
N LYS A 8 -7.85 -26.46 6.21
CA LYS A 8 -8.16 -27.89 6.03
C LYS A 8 -9.22 -28.36 7.02
N ALA A 9 -9.14 -27.93 8.30
CA ALA A 9 -10.15 -28.26 9.29
C ALA A 9 -11.52 -27.66 8.96
N ARG A 10 -11.56 -26.39 8.49
CA ARG A 10 -12.80 -25.73 8.02
C ARG A 10 -13.39 -26.45 6.81
N HIS A 11 -12.55 -26.84 5.85
CA HIS A 11 -12.98 -27.59 4.68
C HIS A 11 -13.57 -28.95 5.05
N ALA A 12 -12.89 -29.72 5.89
CA ALA A 12 -13.38 -31.03 6.37
C ALA A 12 -14.72 -30.93 7.15
N ALA A 13 -14.95 -29.79 7.83
CA ALA A 13 -16.20 -29.52 8.52
C ALA A 13 -17.35 -29.02 7.59
N GLY A 14 -17.12 -28.96 6.27
CA GLY A 14 -18.09 -28.43 5.31
C GLY A 14 -18.39 -26.92 5.49
N LYS A 15 -17.48 -26.17 6.07
CA LYS A 15 -17.62 -24.72 6.38
C LYS A 15 -16.52 -23.90 5.70
N PRO A 16 -16.48 -23.83 4.36
CA PRO A 16 -15.43 -23.08 3.65
C PRO A 16 -15.45 -21.59 4.03
N VAL A 17 -14.29 -20.94 3.90
CA VAL A 17 -14.19 -19.48 4.01
C VAL A 17 -14.76 -18.86 2.74
N ARG A 18 -15.75 -17.98 2.88
CA ARG A 18 -16.50 -17.40 1.76
C ARG A 18 -16.16 -15.92 1.60
N VAL A 19 -15.76 -15.55 0.38
CA VAL A 19 -15.21 -14.23 0.05
C VAL A 19 -16.06 -13.54 -1.01
N ALA A 20 -16.35 -12.25 -0.83
CA ALA A 20 -16.76 -11.37 -1.92
C ALA A 20 -15.52 -10.64 -2.45
N LEU A 21 -15.20 -10.80 -3.73
CA LEU A 21 -14.18 -10.01 -4.41
C LEU A 21 -14.83 -8.81 -5.10
N ILE A 22 -14.33 -7.60 -4.81
CA ILE A 22 -14.78 -6.36 -5.45
C ILE A 22 -13.62 -5.76 -6.23
N GLY A 23 -13.71 -5.82 -7.56
CA GLY A 23 -12.65 -5.48 -8.51
C GLY A 23 -11.92 -6.72 -9.03
N ALA A 24 -12.21 -7.08 -10.28
CA ALA A 24 -11.58 -8.20 -10.98
C ALA A 24 -10.51 -7.74 -11.99
N GLY A 25 -9.82 -6.66 -11.69
CA GLY A 25 -8.67 -6.15 -12.45
C GLY A 25 -7.44 -7.06 -12.31
N LYS A 26 -6.26 -6.52 -12.60
CA LYS A 26 -5.00 -7.30 -12.56
C LYS A 26 -4.77 -7.98 -11.21
N PHE A 27 -4.93 -7.26 -10.09
CA PHE A 27 -4.79 -7.80 -8.76
C PHE A 27 -5.82 -8.92 -8.48
N GLY A 28 -7.11 -8.64 -8.78
CA GLY A 28 -8.19 -9.61 -8.59
C GLY A 28 -7.94 -10.89 -9.39
N SER A 29 -7.48 -10.79 -10.64
CA SER A 29 -7.15 -11.95 -11.48
C SER A 29 -6.01 -12.78 -10.89
N MET A 30 -4.97 -12.17 -10.31
CA MET A 30 -3.90 -12.89 -9.62
C MET A 30 -4.44 -13.66 -8.40
N PHE A 31 -5.31 -13.06 -7.60
CA PHE A 31 -5.97 -13.75 -6.50
C PHE A 31 -6.84 -14.91 -7.02
N LEU A 32 -7.67 -14.67 -8.03
CA LEU A 32 -8.55 -15.69 -8.60
C LEU A 32 -7.78 -16.89 -9.14
N SER A 33 -6.54 -16.71 -9.61
CA SER A 33 -5.70 -17.82 -10.07
C SER A 33 -5.33 -18.80 -8.95
N GLN A 34 -5.34 -18.37 -7.68
CA GLN A 34 -5.01 -19.21 -6.52
C GLN A 34 -6.22 -19.94 -5.93
N VAL A 35 -7.43 -19.43 -6.17
CA VAL A 35 -8.66 -19.97 -5.57
C VAL A 35 -8.90 -21.45 -5.92
N PRO A 36 -8.78 -21.91 -7.18
CA PRO A 36 -8.95 -23.33 -7.52
C PRO A 36 -7.97 -24.28 -6.83
N HIS A 37 -6.83 -23.76 -6.40
CA HIS A 37 -5.76 -24.50 -5.73
C HIS A 37 -5.78 -24.40 -4.21
N THR A 38 -6.84 -23.77 -3.65
CA THR A 38 -6.97 -23.52 -2.21
C THR A 38 -8.28 -24.13 -1.67
N PRO A 39 -8.35 -25.47 -1.50
CA PRO A 39 -9.55 -26.15 -1.01
C PRO A 39 -10.00 -25.59 0.36
N GLY A 40 -11.28 -25.25 0.47
CA GLY A 40 -11.86 -24.60 1.65
C GLY A 40 -11.94 -23.06 1.56
N LEU A 41 -11.45 -22.47 0.46
CA LEU A 41 -11.68 -21.08 0.11
C LEU A 41 -12.66 -21.00 -1.06
N GLU A 42 -13.72 -20.21 -0.94
CA GLU A 42 -14.73 -20.01 -1.97
C GLU A 42 -14.94 -18.53 -2.26
N VAL A 43 -15.17 -18.21 -3.53
CA VAL A 43 -15.52 -16.85 -3.99
C VAL A 43 -16.90 -16.93 -4.67
N PRO A 44 -17.99 -16.97 -3.87
CA PRO A 44 -19.35 -17.12 -4.41
C PRO A 44 -19.83 -15.89 -5.18
N VAL A 45 -19.18 -14.74 -5.05
CA VAL A 45 -19.55 -13.52 -5.76
C VAL A 45 -18.33 -12.69 -6.12
N ILE A 46 -18.29 -12.25 -7.37
CA ILE A 46 -17.28 -11.34 -7.91
C ILE A 46 -18.01 -10.09 -8.44
N VAL A 47 -17.53 -8.94 -8.02
CA VAL A 47 -18.08 -7.63 -8.41
C VAL A 47 -17.08 -6.92 -9.31
N ASP A 48 -17.55 -6.47 -10.47
CA ASP A 48 -16.81 -5.57 -11.36
C ASP A 48 -17.82 -4.67 -12.09
N LEU A 49 -17.37 -3.50 -12.52
CA LEU A 49 -18.19 -2.60 -13.34
C LEU A 49 -18.62 -3.28 -14.66
N ASP A 50 -17.79 -4.20 -15.15
CA ASP A 50 -18.10 -5.10 -16.26
C ASP A 50 -18.07 -6.56 -15.76
N PRO A 51 -19.23 -7.15 -15.40
CA PRO A 51 -19.32 -8.53 -14.94
C PRO A 51 -18.86 -9.59 -15.96
N GLU A 52 -18.97 -9.31 -17.27
CA GLU A 52 -18.49 -10.26 -18.28
C GLU A 52 -16.97 -10.23 -18.39
N ARG A 53 -16.33 -9.10 -18.23
CA ARG A 53 -14.87 -9.00 -18.09
C ARG A 53 -14.38 -9.79 -16.87
N ALA A 54 -15.07 -9.70 -15.74
CA ALA A 54 -14.74 -10.50 -14.55
C ALA A 54 -14.88 -12.01 -14.80
N ARG A 55 -15.90 -12.42 -15.54
CA ARG A 55 -16.11 -13.82 -15.96
C ARG A 55 -14.99 -14.31 -16.88
N GLU A 56 -14.56 -13.46 -17.83
CA GLU A 56 -13.44 -13.79 -18.71
C GLU A 56 -12.11 -13.86 -17.96
N ALA A 57 -11.89 -12.99 -16.97
CA ALA A 57 -10.73 -13.08 -16.11
C ALA A 57 -10.65 -14.46 -15.40
N CYS A 58 -11.79 -14.99 -14.91
CA CYS A 58 -11.84 -16.36 -14.34
C CYS A 58 -11.46 -17.44 -15.36
N ARG A 59 -11.95 -17.34 -16.61
CA ARG A 59 -11.56 -18.28 -17.68
C ARG A 59 -10.06 -18.23 -17.96
N THR A 60 -9.53 -17.02 -18.09
CA THR A 60 -8.10 -16.79 -18.37
C THR A 60 -7.19 -17.40 -17.30
N VAL A 61 -7.61 -17.37 -16.02
CA VAL A 61 -6.82 -17.95 -14.91
C VAL A 61 -7.18 -19.39 -14.58
N GLY A 62 -7.90 -20.08 -15.47
CA GLY A 62 -8.08 -21.53 -15.43
C GLY A 62 -9.26 -22.05 -14.61
N TRP A 63 -10.26 -21.22 -14.30
CA TRP A 63 -11.48 -21.69 -13.66
C TRP A 63 -12.28 -22.61 -14.59
N THR A 64 -12.84 -23.67 -14.03
CA THR A 64 -13.72 -24.60 -14.77
C THR A 64 -15.07 -23.93 -15.06
N LYS A 65 -15.80 -24.50 -16.03
CA LYS A 65 -17.18 -24.05 -16.35
C LYS A 65 -18.10 -24.13 -15.11
N ASP A 66 -17.96 -25.19 -14.32
CA ASP A 66 -18.78 -25.41 -13.13
C ASP A 66 -18.48 -24.40 -12.04
N GLN A 67 -17.20 -24.05 -11.81
CA GLN A 67 -16.80 -23.00 -10.87
C GLN A 67 -17.36 -21.64 -11.30
N ILE A 68 -17.29 -21.31 -12.58
CA ILE A 68 -17.85 -20.06 -13.11
C ILE A 68 -19.37 -20.06 -12.99
N ALA A 69 -20.04 -21.18 -13.27
CA ALA A 69 -21.50 -21.28 -13.15
C ALA A 69 -21.99 -21.17 -11.70
N ALA A 70 -21.20 -21.64 -10.73
CA ALA A 70 -21.49 -21.55 -9.30
C ALA A 70 -21.21 -20.15 -8.69
N THR A 71 -20.58 -19.24 -9.45
CA THR A 71 -20.19 -17.91 -8.99
C THR A 71 -21.12 -16.83 -9.56
N ALA A 72 -21.62 -15.95 -8.70
CA ALA A 72 -22.39 -14.79 -9.14
C ALA A 72 -21.44 -13.67 -9.61
N PHE A 73 -21.76 -13.06 -10.75
CA PHE A 73 -21.05 -11.89 -11.29
C PHE A 73 -22.02 -10.72 -11.32
N THR A 74 -21.63 -9.57 -10.76
CA THR A 74 -22.53 -8.42 -10.61
C THR A 74 -21.74 -7.10 -10.58
N ALA A 75 -22.40 -6.00 -10.91
CA ALA A 75 -21.89 -4.65 -10.71
C ALA A 75 -22.32 -4.04 -9.33
N ASP A 76 -23.18 -4.72 -8.58
CA ASP A 76 -23.73 -4.24 -7.31
C ASP A 76 -22.91 -4.77 -6.12
N ALA A 77 -21.93 -3.96 -5.69
CA ALA A 77 -21.06 -4.27 -4.56
C ALA A 77 -21.83 -4.36 -3.24
N LEU A 78 -22.83 -3.50 -3.01
CA LEU A 78 -23.58 -3.48 -1.74
C LEU A 78 -24.44 -4.73 -1.58
N LYS A 79 -24.99 -5.24 -2.68
CA LYS A 79 -25.71 -6.51 -2.70
C LYS A 79 -24.76 -7.68 -2.42
N ALA A 80 -23.57 -7.69 -3.03
CA ALA A 80 -22.57 -8.72 -2.80
C ALA A 80 -22.08 -8.75 -1.34
N ILE A 81 -21.80 -7.59 -0.75
CA ILE A 81 -21.41 -7.43 0.67
C ILE A 81 -22.51 -7.93 1.61
N SER A 82 -23.79 -7.77 1.24
CA SER A 82 -24.93 -8.24 2.04
C SER A 82 -25.16 -9.75 1.95
N GLY A 83 -24.47 -10.43 1.04
CA GLY A 83 -24.60 -11.87 0.80
C GLY A 83 -23.98 -12.74 1.91
N ASN A 84 -24.04 -14.05 1.69
CA ASN A 84 -23.46 -15.03 2.60
C ASN A 84 -21.95 -15.16 2.35
N VAL A 85 -21.19 -14.15 2.83
CA VAL A 85 -19.73 -14.10 2.80
C VAL A 85 -19.21 -13.70 4.17
N GLU A 86 -17.98 -14.08 4.51
CA GLU A 86 -17.31 -13.74 5.77
C GLU A 86 -16.33 -12.57 5.57
N VAL A 87 -15.67 -12.55 4.42
CA VAL A 87 -14.62 -11.59 4.10
C VAL A 87 -14.97 -10.85 2.81
N VAL A 88 -14.76 -9.57 2.80
CA VAL A 88 -14.82 -8.72 1.61
C VAL A 88 -13.40 -8.33 1.22
N VAL A 89 -13.03 -8.56 -0.02
CA VAL A 89 -11.78 -8.06 -0.62
C VAL A 89 -12.12 -6.84 -1.47
N GLU A 90 -11.58 -5.69 -1.11
CA GLU A 90 -11.75 -4.43 -1.82
C GLU A 90 -10.53 -4.14 -2.69
N ALA A 91 -10.68 -4.25 -4.01
CA ALA A 91 -9.61 -4.14 -5.00
C ALA A 91 -9.96 -3.22 -6.19
N THR A 92 -10.80 -2.19 -5.96
CA THR A 92 -11.25 -1.29 -7.03
C THR A 92 -10.19 -0.26 -7.44
N GLY A 93 -9.26 0.10 -6.54
CA GLY A 93 -8.27 1.17 -6.75
C GLY A 93 -8.88 2.59 -6.72
N ASN A 94 -10.16 2.74 -6.37
CA ASN A 94 -10.79 4.05 -6.20
C ASN A 94 -10.98 4.35 -4.71
N PRO A 95 -10.32 5.38 -4.15
CA PRO A 95 -10.35 5.64 -2.70
C PRO A 95 -11.75 5.89 -2.15
N ALA A 96 -12.57 6.68 -2.83
CA ALA A 96 -13.94 7.00 -2.40
C ALA A 96 -14.82 5.76 -2.34
N VAL A 97 -14.72 4.93 -3.37
CA VAL A 97 -15.48 3.67 -3.47
C VAL A 97 -15.00 2.67 -2.42
N GLY A 98 -13.68 2.56 -2.20
CA GLY A 98 -13.06 1.71 -1.19
C GLY A 98 -13.54 2.03 0.22
N ILE A 99 -13.58 3.31 0.59
CA ILE A 99 -14.12 3.76 1.89
C ILE A 99 -15.59 3.37 2.06
N LYS A 100 -16.42 3.58 1.01
CA LYS A 100 -17.84 3.20 1.03
C LYS A 100 -18.03 1.69 1.22
N HIS A 101 -17.25 0.87 0.50
CA HIS A 101 -17.31 -0.58 0.60
C HIS A 101 -16.84 -1.08 1.98
N ALA A 102 -15.76 -0.50 2.53
CA ALA A 102 -15.26 -0.85 3.84
C ALA A 102 -16.32 -0.61 4.93
N ARG A 103 -16.92 0.57 4.95
CA ARG A 103 -18.01 0.89 5.90
C ARG A 103 -19.24 -0.01 5.72
N ALA A 104 -19.61 -0.31 4.47
CA ALA A 104 -20.69 -1.23 4.19
C ALA A 104 -20.42 -2.65 4.68
N ALA A 105 -19.18 -3.14 4.56
CA ALA A 105 -18.76 -4.43 5.08
C ALA A 105 -18.77 -4.46 6.61
N ILE A 106 -18.18 -3.46 7.26
CA ILE A 106 -18.15 -3.32 8.72
C ILE A 106 -19.57 -3.31 9.31
N ALA A 107 -20.45 -2.48 8.74
CA ALA A 107 -21.85 -2.37 9.19
C ALA A 107 -22.66 -3.67 9.04
N ARG A 108 -22.21 -4.59 8.17
CA ARG A 108 -22.84 -5.91 7.95
C ARG A 108 -22.11 -7.06 8.65
N GLY A 109 -21.17 -6.75 9.55
CA GLY A 109 -20.41 -7.75 10.30
C GLY A 109 -19.50 -8.60 9.42
N LYS A 110 -18.90 -8.01 8.38
CA LYS A 110 -17.93 -8.67 7.49
C LYS A 110 -16.53 -8.16 7.77
N HIS A 111 -15.55 -9.05 7.72
CA HIS A 111 -14.14 -8.66 7.67
C HIS A 111 -13.82 -8.01 6.34
N ILE A 112 -12.88 -7.07 6.32
CA ILE A 112 -12.43 -6.38 5.13
C ILE A 112 -10.92 -6.55 4.92
N VAL A 113 -10.52 -6.96 3.72
CA VAL A 113 -9.14 -6.91 3.25
C VAL A 113 -9.05 -5.80 2.21
N MET A 114 -8.33 -4.74 2.57
CA MET A 114 -8.19 -3.53 1.78
C MET A 114 -6.95 -3.64 0.89
N VAL A 115 -7.18 -3.96 -0.39
CA VAL A 115 -6.13 -3.93 -1.42
C VAL A 115 -5.87 -2.50 -1.91
N ASN A 116 -6.89 -1.66 -1.80
CA ASN A 116 -6.86 -0.25 -2.18
C ASN A 116 -6.09 0.57 -1.15
N VAL A 117 -4.76 0.62 -1.30
CA VAL A 117 -3.86 1.30 -0.36
C VAL A 117 -4.13 2.81 -0.35
N GLU A 118 -4.62 3.37 -1.45
CA GLU A 118 -5.03 4.77 -1.60
C GLU A 118 -6.19 5.09 -0.64
N ALA A 119 -7.18 4.20 -0.53
CA ALA A 119 -8.27 4.32 0.44
C ALA A 119 -7.78 4.15 1.89
N ASP A 120 -6.83 3.24 2.13
CA ASP A 120 -6.21 3.03 3.43
C ASP A 120 -5.48 4.29 3.91
N VAL A 121 -4.65 4.89 3.07
CA VAL A 121 -3.93 6.12 3.44
C VAL A 121 -4.87 7.30 3.63
N LEU A 122 -5.94 7.37 2.85
CA LEU A 122 -6.93 8.45 2.94
C LEU A 122 -7.77 8.39 4.22
N ALA A 123 -8.14 7.18 4.69
CA ALA A 123 -9.09 7.01 5.79
C ALA A 123 -8.84 5.76 6.68
N GLY A 124 -7.78 4.99 6.42
CA GLY A 124 -7.51 3.71 7.08
C GLY A 124 -7.51 3.74 8.60
N PRO A 125 -6.86 4.71 9.28
CA PRO A 125 -6.92 4.82 10.73
C PRO A 125 -8.35 4.87 11.29
N LEU A 126 -9.25 5.62 10.65
CA LEU A 126 -10.65 5.70 11.05
C LEU A 126 -11.41 4.41 10.74
N LEU A 127 -11.21 3.83 9.56
CA LEU A 127 -11.87 2.59 9.15
C LEU A 127 -11.44 1.39 10.01
N ALA A 128 -10.17 1.31 10.37
CA ALA A 128 -9.65 0.28 11.28
C ALA A 128 -10.26 0.40 12.67
N GLU A 129 -10.42 1.63 13.19
CA GLU A 129 -11.09 1.87 14.47
C GLU A 129 -12.59 1.56 14.42
N GLU A 130 -13.29 1.91 13.34
CA GLU A 130 -14.69 1.53 13.10
C GLU A 130 -14.84 0.00 13.07
N ALA A 131 -13.97 -0.71 12.38
CA ALA A 131 -13.96 -2.17 12.31
C ALA A 131 -13.71 -2.80 13.68
N ARG A 132 -12.71 -2.31 14.42
CA ARG A 132 -12.39 -2.77 15.77
C ARG A 132 -13.59 -2.62 16.71
N LYS A 133 -14.28 -1.47 16.70
CA LYS A 133 -15.49 -1.23 17.49
C LYS A 133 -16.63 -2.19 17.14
N ALA A 134 -16.75 -2.57 15.86
CA ALA A 134 -17.72 -3.53 15.38
C ALA A 134 -17.30 -5.00 15.61
N GLY A 135 -16.13 -5.27 16.17
CA GLY A 135 -15.57 -6.62 16.33
C GLY A 135 -15.17 -7.28 15.01
N MET A 136 -14.91 -6.48 13.96
CA MET A 136 -14.49 -6.95 12.65
C MET A 136 -13.00 -6.68 12.42
N VAL A 137 -12.41 -7.43 11.49
CA VAL A 137 -11.03 -7.19 11.05
C VAL A 137 -11.04 -6.26 9.84
N TYR A 138 -10.24 -5.19 9.92
CA TYR A 138 -9.77 -4.40 8.80
C TYR A 138 -8.31 -4.77 8.57
N SER A 139 -7.95 -5.23 7.39
CA SER A 139 -6.60 -5.74 7.11
C SER A 139 -6.03 -5.13 5.85
N LEU A 140 -4.75 -4.79 5.86
CA LEU A 140 -3.93 -4.62 4.66
C LEU A 140 -3.85 -5.95 3.90
N ALA A 141 -3.58 -5.89 2.61
CA ALA A 141 -3.53 -7.06 1.72
C ALA A 141 -2.12 -7.66 1.71
N TYR A 142 -1.97 -8.90 2.19
CA TYR A 142 -0.70 -9.61 2.14
C TYR A 142 -0.28 -9.93 0.69
N GLY A 143 1.01 -9.83 0.43
CA GLY A 143 1.58 -9.83 -0.91
C GLY A 143 1.78 -8.42 -1.46
N ASP A 144 1.17 -7.38 -0.86
CA ASP A 144 1.54 -5.99 -1.09
C ASP A 144 2.56 -5.51 -0.05
N GLN A 145 3.37 -4.54 -0.40
CA GLN A 145 4.50 -4.09 0.40
C GLN A 145 4.11 -3.62 1.82
N PRO A 146 2.98 -2.91 2.05
CA PRO A 146 2.62 -2.49 3.39
C PRO A 146 2.41 -3.65 4.37
N ALA A 147 1.69 -4.69 3.97
CA ALA A 147 1.44 -5.84 4.83
C ALA A 147 2.71 -6.68 5.06
N LEU A 148 3.52 -6.89 4.02
CA LEU A 148 4.80 -7.61 4.13
C LEU A 148 5.78 -6.90 5.05
N THR A 149 5.86 -5.57 4.95
CA THR A 149 6.74 -4.76 5.82
C THR A 149 6.22 -4.73 7.25
N ALA A 150 4.90 -4.61 7.46
CA ALA A 150 4.29 -4.66 8.78
C ALA A 150 4.59 -5.99 9.49
N GLU A 151 4.50 -7.13 8.79
CA GLU A 151 4.90 -8.44 9.33
C GLU A 151 6.35 -8.47 9.79
N MET A 152 7.28 -7.93 8.96
CA MET A 152 8.70 -7.90 9.31
C MET A 152 9.00 -7.01 10.50
N VAL A 153 8.31 -5.86 10.61
CA VAL A 153 8.42 -4.94 11.76
C VAL A 153 7.87 -5.60 13.04
N ASP A 154 6.72 -6.28 12.94
CA ASP A 154 6.12 -6.99 14.07
C ASP A 154 7.04 -8.13 14.55
N TRP A 155 7.55 -8.94 13.62
CA TRP A 155 8.53 -9.98 13.92
C TRP A 155 9.75 -9.42 14.66
N ALA A 156 10.32 -8.31 14.18
CA ALA A 156 11.48 -7.70 14.79
C ALA A 156 11.21 -7.26 16.24
N ARG A 157 10.08 -6.59 16.45
CA ARG A 157 9.67 -6.11 17.79
C ARG A 157 9.31 -7.25 18.74
N ALA A 158 8.59 -8.27 18.24
CA ALA A 158 8.22 -9.44 19.03
C ALA A 158 9.43 -10.26 19.48
N THR A 159 10.53 -10.21 18.73
CA THR A 159 11.80 -10.85 19.08
C THR A 159 12.77 -9.94 19.86
N GLY A 160 12.37 -8.72 20.18
CA GLY A 160 13.14 -7.77 20.98
C GLY A 160 14.18 -6.95 20.23
N PHE A 161 14.16 -6.97 18.89
CA PHE A 161 15.03 -6.12 18.08
C PHE A 161 14.45 -4.72 17.95
N ARG A 162 15.33 -3.72 17.95
CA ARG A 162 14.96 -2.37 17.59
C ARG A 162 14.90 -2.23 16.07
N VAL A 163 13.78 -1.75 15.57
CA VAL A 163 13.63 -1.39 14.13
C VAL A 163 14.26 -0.02 13.89
N VAL A 164 15.22 0.03 12.97
CA VAL A 164 15.93 1.26 12.59
C VAL A 164 15.29 1.91 11.39
N ALA A 165 15.00 1.10 10.36
CA ALA A 165 14.28 1.52 9.18
C ALA A 165 13.45 0.34 8.64
N ALA A 166 12.35 0.63 7.97
CA ALA A 166 11.60 -0.36 7.22
C ALA A 166 11.00 0.28 5.96
N GLY A 167 10.85 -0.53 4.91
CA GLY A 167 10.29 -0.04 3.67
C GLY A 167 10.51 -0.97 2.49
N LYS A 168 10.65 -0.38 1.33
CA LYS A 168 10.73 -1.12 0.05
C LYS A 168 11.84 -0.61 -0.86
N GLY A 169 12.07 -1.34 -1.95
CA GLY A 169 12.85 -0.85 -3.09
C GLY A 169 11.96 -0.29 -4.20
N THR A 170 12.53 0.56 -5.03
CA THR A 170 11.88 1.08 -6.25
C THR A 170 12.92 1.54 -7.27
N LYS A 171 12.50 1.79 -8.49
CA LYS A 171 13.31 2.49 -9.50
C LYS A 171 13.11 3.99 -9.33
N TYR A 172 14.17 4.72 -8.97
CA TYR A 172 14.03 6.15 -8.68
C TYR A 172 15.25 6.97 -9.08
N LEU A 173 14.96 8.14 -9.66
CA LEU A 173 15.87 9.29 -9.81
C LEU A 173 15.12 10.57 -9.41
N PRO A 174 15.80 11.61 -8.89
CA PRO A 174 15.13 12.85 -8.45
C PRO A 174 14.29 13.52 -9.53
N ALA A 175 14.70 13.45 -10.81
CA ALA A 175 13.95 14.02 -11.93
C ALA A 175 12.62 13.29 -12.24
N TYR A 176 12.38 12.14 -11.63
CA TYR A 176 11.17 11.37 -11.92
C TYR A 176 9.90 11.98 -11.35
N HIS A 177 10.00 12.84 -10.34
CA HIS A 177 8.83 13.54 -9.80
C HIS A 177 8.08 14.37 -10.85
N ASP A 178 8.79 14.90 -11.86
CA ASP A 178 8.21 15.74 -12.92
C ASP A 178 7.79 14.94 -14.17
N VAL A 179 8.02 13.62 -14.19
CA VAL A 179 7.61 12.77 -15.31
C VAL A 179 6.08 12.71 -15.40
N THR A 180 5.59 12.72 -16.62
CA THR A 180 4.16 12.67 -16.96
C THR A 180 3.81 11.39 -17.70
N PRO A 181 2.54 11.00 -17.79
CA PRO A 181 2.11 9.82 -18.54
C PRO A 181 2.62 9.76 -19.99
N ALA A 182 2.81 10.91 -20.63
CA ALA A 182 3.32 10.95 -22.00
C ALA A 182 4.77 10.50 -22.14
N GLY A 183 5.59 10.72 -21.11
CA GLY A 183 7.03 10.37 -21.11
C GLY A 183 7.37 9.06 -20.40
N VAL A 184 6.42 8.42 -19.75
CA VAL A 184 6.68 7.31 -18.81
C VAL A 184 7.37 6.09 -19.46
N TRP A 185 6.99 5.74 -20.68
CA TRP A 185 7.45 4.52 -21.35
C TRP A 185 8.94 4.50 -21.64
N ALA A 186 9.51 5.67 -21.99
CA ALA A 186 10.95 5.79 -22.20
C ALA A 186 11.77 5.35 -20.98
N HIS A 187 11.26 5.59 -19.78
CA HIS A 187 11.90 5.17 -18.52
C HIS A 187 11.78 3.68 -18.24
N TYR A 188 10.85 2.99 -18.89
CA TYR A 188 10.69 1.53 -18.80
C TYR A 188 11.33 0.78 -19.97
N GLY A 189 11.88 1.49 -20.96
CA GLY A 189 12.46 0.89 -22.17
C GLY A 189 11.39 0.28 -23.09
N LEU A 190 10.18 0.84 -23.09
CA LEU A 190 9.04 0.44 -23.91
C LEU A 190 8.68 1.56 -24.89
N SER A 191 8.17 1.20 -26.04
CA SER A 191 7.46 2.12 -26.93
C SER A 191 6.02 2.31 -26.44
N ALA A 192 5.38 3.40 -26.85
CA ALA A 192 3.96 3.65 -26.57
C ALA A 192 3.06 2.57 -27.16
N ASP A 193 3.39 2.08 -28.37
CA ASP A 193 2.63 1.04 -29.08
C ASP A 193 2.72 -0.32 -28.38
N GLU A 194 3.90 -0.71 -27.89
CA GLU A 194 4.07 -1.94 -27.11
C GLU A 194 3.24 -1.88 -25.82
N ALA A 195 3.32 -0.77 -25.10
CA ALA A 195 2.56 -0.58 -23.86
C ALA A 195 1.04 -0.59 -24.08
N GLN A 196 0.57 0.08 -25.14
CA GLN A 196 -0.84 0.10 -25.51
C GLN A 196 -1.33 -1.30 -25.91
N SER A 197 -0.57 -2.04 -26.72
CA SER A 197 -0.88 -3.41 -27.13
C SER A 197 -0.97 -4.37 -25.94
N ALA A 198 -0.17 -4.12 -24.91
CA ALA A 198 -0.19 -4.87 -23.65
C ALA A 198 -1.27 -4.38 -22.65
N GLY A 199 -2.10 -3.39 -23.03
CA GLY A 199 -3.16 -2.84 -22.18
C GLY A 199 -2.65 -2.12 -20.94
N MET A 200 -1.43 -1.56 -20.98
CA MET A 200 -0.82 -0.86 -19.85
C MET A 200 -1.38 0.56 -19.72
N ASN A 201 -1.69 0.97 -18.49
CA ASN A 201 -2.18 2.33 -18.20
C ASN A 201 -1.00 3.26 -17.90
N PRO A 202 -0.72 4.28 -18.74
CA PRO A 202 0.44 5.16 -18.56
C PRO A 202 0.40 5.96 -17.26
N GLN A 203 -0.78 6.40 -16.80
CA GLN A 203 -0.92 7.14 -15.55
C GLN A 203 -0.59 6.26 -14.34
N MET A 204 -1.06 5.01 -14.33
CA MET A 204 -0.72 4.05 -13.28
C MET A 204 0.79 3.76 -13.25
N PHE A 205 1.42 3.53 -14.41
CA PHE A 205 2.87 3.31 -14.48
C PHE A 205 3.66 4.55 -14.08
N ASN A 206 3.12 5.74 -14.37
CA ASN A 206 3.74 6.99 -13.95
C ASN A 206 3.68 7.18 -12.43
N SER A 207 2.62 6.75 -11.75
CA SER A 207 2.55 6.82 -10.28
C SER A 207 3.63 5.97 -9.58
N PHE A 208 4.06 4.87 -10.21
CA PHE A 208 5.20 4.08 -9.73
C PHE A 208 6.54 4.79 -9.94
N LEU A 209 6.65 5.57 -11.02
CA LEU A 209 7.89 6.26 -11.39
C LEU A 209 8.08 7.57 -10.64
N ASP A 210 7.02 8.40 -10.55
CA ASP A 210 7.09 9.75 -9.96
C ASP A 210 7.18 9.77 -8.43
N GLY A 211 7.15 8.59 -7.81
CA GLY A 211 7.26 8.44 -6.36
C GLY A 211 5.94 8.45 -5.61
N THR A 212 4.81 8.75 -6.26
CA THR A 212 3.47 8.81 -5.63
C THR A 212 3.12 7.47 -4.98
N LYS A 213 3.23 6.36 -5.72
CA LYS A 213 2.91 5.03 -5.18
C LYS A 213 3.82 4.68 -4.02
N SER A 214 5.10 5.01 -4.10
CA SER A 214 6.06 4.81 -2.99
C SER A 214 5.65 5.62 -1.75
N ALA A 215 5.22 6.87 -1.92
CA ALA A 215 4.74 7.70 -0.82
C ALA A 215 3.49 7.10 -0.17
N ILE A 216 2.53 6.62 -0.96
CA ILE A 216 1.30 5.97 -0.47
C ILE A 216 1.64 4.72 0.33
N GLU A 217 2.47 3.83 -0.19
CA GLU A 217 2.84 2.60 0.50
C GLU A 217 3.63 2.88 1.79
N MET A 218 4.53 3.87 1.79
CA MET A 218 5.26 4.25 3.01
C MET A 218 4.35 4.91 4.05
N ALA A 219 3.34 5.68 3.64
CA ALA A 219 2.33 6.20 4.56
C ALA A 219 1.54 5.05 5.21
N ALA A 220 1.11 4.06 4.43
CA ALA A 220 0.42 2.89 4.94
C ALA A 220 1.29 2.10 5.94
N ILE A 221 2.58 1.91 5.66
CA ILE A 221 3.54 1.27 6.58
C ILE A 221 3.69 2.08 7.87
N ALA A 222 3.90 3.39 7.77
CA ALA A 222 4.03 4.28 8.93
C ALA A 222 2.77 4.23 9.81
N ASN A 223 1.60 4.31 9.18
CA ASN A 223 0.30 4.25 9.85
C ASN A 223 0.03 2.88 10.50
N ALA A 224 0.50 1.79 9.90
CA ALA A 224 0.31 0.44 10.43
C ALA A 224 1.34 0.05 11.50
N THR A 225 2.57 0.55 11.41
CA THR A 225 3.67 0.13 12.29
C THR A 225 4.01 1.14 13.37
N GLY A 226 3.51 2.38 13.26
CA GLY A 226 3.90 3.49 14.15
C GLY A 226 5.34 3.96 13.95
N LEU A 227 6.02 3.55 12.87
CA LEU A 227 7.28 4.15 12.46
C LEU A 227 7.06 5.59 12.01
N ASP A 228 8.07 6.42 12.21
CA ASP A 228 8.00 7.83 11.82
C ASP A 228 8.25 8.01 10.32
N VAL A 229 7.76 9.12 9.81
CA VAL A 229 8.04 9.60 8.45
C VAL A 229 9.22 10.58 8.51
N PRO A 230 10.21 10.52 7.61
CA PRO A 230 11.29 11.49 7.55
C PRO A 230 10.76 12.93 7.39
N SER A 231 11.34 13.89 8.12
CA SER A 231 10.84 15.28 8.17
C SER A 231 10.83 15.97 6.81
N GLY A 232 11.78 15.67 5.95
CA GLY A 232 11.90 16.18 4.58
C GLY A 232 11.14 15.38 3.50
N GLY A 233 10.49 14.26 3.90
CA GLY A 233 9.98 13.26 2.98
C GLY A 233 11.03 12.18 2.64
N LEU A 234 10.71 11.32 1.70
CA LEU A 234 11.56 10.18 1.31
C LEU A 234 12.85 10.64 0.60
N LEU A 235 13.96 10.00 0.94
CA LEU A 235 15.28 10.29 0.38
C LEU A 235 15.61 9.42 -0.85
N PHE A 236 15.04 8.22 -0.92
CA PHE A 236 15.31 7.23 -1.96
C PHE A 236 16.82 6.97 -2.17
N PRO A 237 17.63 6.67 -1.14
CA PRO A 237 19.05 6.46 -1.34
C PRO A 237 19.30 5.25 -2.26
N PRO A 238 20.28 5.30 -3.18
CA PRO A 238 20.79 4.12 -3.86
C PRO A 238 21.28 3.10 -2.83
N CYS A 239 20.76 1.85 -2.89
CA CYS A 239 21.15 0.85 -1.91
C CYS A 239 20.85 -0.57 -2.40
N GLY A 240 21.86 -1.42 -2.40
CA GLY A 240 21.73 -2.87 -2.58
C GLY A 240 21.35 -3.58 -1.28
N VAL A 241 20.92 -4.83 -1.38
CA VAL A 241 20.48 -5.60 -0.19
C VAL A 241 21.61 -5.84 0.81
N ASP A 242 22.84 -5.94 0.34
CA ASP A 242 24.02 -6.14 1.21
C ASP A 242 24.45 -4.84 1.91
N ASP A 243 24.04 -3.68 1.39
CA ASP A 243 24.40 -2.36 1.90
C ASP A 243 23.34 -1.78 2.87
N LEU A 244 22.18 -2.42 2.98
CA LEU A 244 21.11 -1.96 3.87
C LEU A 244 21.59 -1.64 5.29
N PRO A 245 22.39 -2.48 5.98
CA PRO A 245 22.88 -2.17 7.32
C PRO A 245 23.85 -0.98 7.39
N HIS A 246 24.47 -0.63 6.28
CA HIS A 246 25.40 0.49 6.19
C HIS A 246 24.67 1.81 5.86
N VAL A 247 23.77 1.77 4.89
CA VAL A 247 23.10 2.95 4.35
C VAL A 247 21.91 3.35 5.22
N MET A 248 21.07 2.37 5.61
CA MET A 248 19.79 2.60 6.25
C MET A 248 19.89 2.70 7.79
N ARG A 249 20.79 3.54 8.27
CA ARG A 249 21.00 3.88 9.69
C ARG A 249 21.14 5.39 9.88
N PRO A 250 21.04 5.90 11.12
CA PRO A 250 21.16 7.33 11.40
C PRO A 250 22.50 7.93 10.94
N ARG A 251 22.48 9.20 10.54
CA ARG A 251 23.68 9.96 10.08
C ARG A 251 24.79 9.99 11.11
N ASP A 252 24.45 10.15 12.40
CA ASP A 252 25.43 10.11 13.51
C ASP A 252 26.08 8.72 13.70
N LYS A 253 25.50 7.68 13.08
CA LYS A 253 26.03 6.32 12.99
C LYS A 253 26.65 5.99 11.63
N GLY A 254 26.80 6.99 10.75
CA GLY A 254 27.41 6.87 9.44
C GLY A 254 26.47 6.39 8.32
N GLY A 255 25.18 6.46 8.50
CA GLY A 255 24.16 6.20 7.48
C GLY A 255 23.56 7.48 6.89
N VAL A 256 22.38 7.39 6.31
CA VAL A 256 21.70 8.52 5.64
C VAL A 256 20.44 9.03 6.36
N LEU A 257 19.92 8.29 7.32
CA LEU A 257 18.65 8.63 7.98
C LEU A 257 18.83 9.77 9.00
N GLU A 258 17.79 10.58 9.18
CA GLU A 258 17.80 11.62 10.22
C GLU A 258 17.76 11.02 11.63
N LYS A 259 17.10 9.88 11.81
CA LYS A 259 16.97 9.14 13.07
C LYS A 259 16.63 7.68 12.81
N ALA A 260 16.68 6.86 13.84
CA ALA A 260 16.15 5.48 13.80
C ALA A 260 14.62 5.47 13.98
N GLY A 261 13.99 4.38 13.52
CA GLY A 261 12.54 4.18 13.65
C GLY A 261 11.73 4.87 12.56
N VAL A 262 12.25 4.96 11.34
CA VAL A 262 11.61 5.63 10.20
C VAL A 262 11.27 4.68 9.07
N VAL A 263 10.28 5.05 8.26
CA VAL A 263 10.04 4.44 6.94
C VAL A 263 10.93 5.08 5.90
N GLU A 264 11.44 4.31 4.93
CA GLU A 264 12.23 4.85 3.82
C GLU A 264 12.23 3.90 2.61
N VAL A 265 12.39 4.45 1.42
CA VAL A 265 12.48 3.71 0.15
C VAL A 265 13.91 3.70 -0.36
N VAL A 266 14.40 2.55 -0.81
CA VAL A 266 15.72 2.45 -1.44
C VAL A 266 15.61 2.44 -2.96
N SER A 267 16.50 3.16 -3.64
CA SER A 267 16.55 3.22 -5.10
C SER A 267 17.37 2.06 -5.69
N SER A 268 16.84 1.47 -6.77
CA SER A 268 17.57 0.50 -7.61
C SER A 268 18.51 1.15 -8.63
N LEU A 269 18.57 2.47 -8.66
CA LEU A 269 19.44 3.24 -9.52
C LEU A 269 20.35 4.14 -8.69
N GLU A 270 21.63 4.20 -9.09
CA GLU A 270 22.55 5.24 -8.68
C GLU A 270 22.07 6.61 -9.20
N ARG A 271 22.58 7.71 -8.63
CA ARG A 271 22.16 9.07 -9.02
C ARG A 271 22.48 9.44 -10.47
N ASP A 272 23.43 8.75 -11.08
CA ASP A 272 23.79 8.87 -12.49
C ASP A 272 23.01 7.91 -13.42
N GLY A 273 22.06 7.14 -12.88
CA GLY A 273 21.18 6.23 -13.60
C GLY A 273 21.72 4.82 -13.79
N ARG A 274 22.95 4.51 -13.34
CA ARG A 274 23.46 3.13 -13.36
C ARG A 274 22.65 2.23 -12.40
N PRO A 275 22.47 0.94 -12.74
CA PRO A 275 21.85 -0.01 -11.82
C PRO A 275 22.67 -0.20 -10.53
N VAL A 276 21.99 -0.24 -9.40
CA VAL A 276 22.57 -0.66 -8.12
C VAL A 276 22.79 -2.17 -8.15
N PHE A 277 23.98 -2.63 -7.71
CA PHE A 277 24.25 -4.06 -7.63
C PHE A 277 23.38 -4.71 -6.54
N ARG A 278 22.74 -5.83 -6.87
CA ARG A 278 21.81 -6.55 -5.98
C ARG A 278 20.73 -5.63 -5.38
N ASP A 279 20.14 -4.81 -6.22
CA ASP A 279 19.07 -3.90 -5.82
C ASP A 279 17.83 -4.65 -5.24
N LEU A 280 16.97 -3.90 -4.61
CA LEU A 280 15.74 -4.41 -3.98
C LEU A 280 14.48 -3.90 -4.70
N ARG A 281 14.53 -3.58 -5.98
CA ARG A 281 13.43 -2.92 -6.71
C ARG A 281 12.05 -3.54 -6.46
N TRP A 282 11.98 -4.85 -6.31
CA TRP A 282 10.74 -5.60 -6.19
C TRP A 282 10.43 -6.06 -4.76
N GLY A 283 11.26 -5.71 -3.80
CA GLY A 283 11.20 -6.26 -2.46
C GLY A 283 10.93 -5.25 -1.37
N VAL A 284 10.89 -5.77 -0.15
CA VAL A 284 10.72 -5.03 1.10
C VAL A 284 11.82 -5.39 2.08
N TYR A 285 12.07 -4.51 3.05
CA TYR A 285 13.16 -4.71 4.02
C TYR A 285 12.83 -4.15 5.39
N VAL A 286 13.55 -4.64 6.40
CA VAL A 286 13.68 -4.06 7.73
C VAL A 286 15.15 -4.04 8.13
N VAL A 287 15.62 -2.94 8.68
CA VAL A 287 16.95 -2.83 9.30
C VAL A 287 16.79 -2.86 10.80
N LEU A 288 17.58 -3.72 11.45
CA LEU A 288 17.52 -4.05 12.85
C LEU A 288 18.78 -3.55 13.57
N GLU A 289 18.63 -3.14 14.82
CA GLU A 289 19.74 -2.89 15.72
C GLU A 289 19.75 -3.96 16.82
N ALA A 290 20.91 -4.60 17.02
CA ALA A 290 21.13 -5.54 18.10
C ALA A 290 20.94 -4.84 19.47
N PRO A 291 20.16 -5.42 20.42
CA PRO A 291 19.88 -4.77 21.70
C PRO A 291 21.12 -4.71 22.62
N ASN A 292 22.11 -5.55 22.41
CA ASN A 292 23.34 -5.62 23.19
C ASN A 292 24.49 -6.25 22.37
N ASP A 293 25.70 -6.27 22.95
CA ASP A 293 26.89 -6.79 22.28
C ASP A 293 26.82 -8.29 22.00
N TYR A 294 26.22 -9.07 22.91
CA TYR A 294 26.03 -10.51 22.69
C TYR A 294 25.17 -10.78 21.44
N ALA A 295 24.06 -10.06 21.26
CA ALA A 295 23.23 -10.21 20.06
C ALA A 295 23.97 -9.76 18.79
N ALA A 296 24.80 -8.71 18.87
CA ALA A 296 25.65 -8.28 17.76
C ALA A 296 26.71 -9.36 17.40
N ASP A 297 27.29 -10.02 18.39
CA ASP A 297 28.19 -11.15 18.17
C ASP A 297 27.47 -12.33 17.52
N CYS A 298 26.23 -12.62 17.93
CA CYS A 298 25.40 -13.62 17.28
C CYS A 298 25.13 -13.29 15.81
N PHE A 299 24.85 -12.04 15.47
CA PHE A 299 24.66 -11.65 14.06
C PHE A 299 25.87 -12.08 13.21
N ARG A 300 27.09 -11.81 13.68
CA ARG A 300 28.32 -12.19 12.98
C ARG A 300 28.51 -13.71 12.92
N GLN A 301 28.29 -14.41 14.05
CA GLN A 301 28.44 -15.87 14.13
C GLN A 301 27.49 -16.62 13.20
N TYR A 302 26.25 -16.13 13.02
CA TYR A 302 25.26 -16.71 12.12
C TYR A 302 25.34 -16.16 10.68
N GLY A 303 26.38 -15.36 10.37
CA GLY A 303 26.67 -14.92 9.00
C GLY A 303 25.74 -13.87 8.44
N LEU A 304 25.05 -13.10 9.30
CA LEU A 304 24.24 -11.97 8.85
C LEU A 304 25.17 -10.91 8.25
N LYS A 305 24.72 -10.26 7.17
CA LYS A 305 25.34 -9.05 6.68
C LYS A 305 25.10 -7.93 7.69
N THR A 306 26.18 -7.39 8.24
CA THR A 306 26.14 -6.33 9.24
C THR A 306 26.93 -5.12 8.77
N ASP A 307 26.71 -3.98 9.42
CA ASP A 307 27.60 -2.84 9.32
C ASP A 307 28.98 -3.13 9.96
N THR A 308 29.92 -2.19 9.86
CA THR A 308 31.27 -2.34 10.41
C THR A 308 31.30 -2.53 11.92
N SER A 309 30.30 -2.03 12.66
CA SER A 309 30.21 -2.23 14.10
C SER A 309 29.62 -3.60 14.48
N GLY A 310 29.00 -4.31 13.54
CA GLY A 310 28.27 -5.55 13.78
C GLY A 310 26.92 -5.38 14.47
N ARG A 311 26.49 -4.14 14.73
CA ARG A 311 25.24 -3.87 15.47
C ARG A 311 24.01 -3.80 14.59
N TYR A 312 24.15 -3.41 13.32
CA TYR A 312 23.05 -3.28 12.39
C TYR A 312 23.04 -4.44 11.42
N ALA A 313 21.89 -5.05 11.23
CA ALA A 313 21.64 -6.10 10.25
C ALA A 313 20.34 -5.82 9.50
N ALA A 314 20.12 -6.49 8.38
CA ALA A 314 18.88 -6.36 7.62
C ALA A 314 18.26 -7.72 7.33
N MET A 315 16.92 -7.74 7.30
CA MET A 315 16.13 -8.80 6.72
C MET A 315 15.33 -8.21 5.54
N TYR A 316 15.18 -8.96 4.47
CA TYR A 316 14.44 -8.51 3.29
C TYR A 316 13.73 -9.68 2.60
N LYS A 317 12.62 -9.37 1.92
CA LYS A 317 12.01 -10.22 0.91
C LYS A 317 12.39 -9.66 -0.47
N PRO A 318 12.97 -10.46 -1.37
CA PRO A 318 13.49 -9.95 -2.65
C PRO A 318 12.39 -9.58 -3.66
N TYR A 319 11.16 -9.99 -3.41
CA TYR A 319 9.98 -9.72 -4.25
C TYR A 319 8.71 -9.68 -3.40
N HIS A 320 7.64 -9.19 -4.00
CA HIS A 320 6.29 -9.23 -3.47
C HIS A 320 5.36 -9.74 -4.58
N LEU A 321 4.37 -10.56 -4.23
CA LEU A 321 3.49 -11.23 -5.17
C LEU A 321 2.04 -10.79 -4.94
N ILE A 322 1.72 -9.59 -5.41
CA ILE A 322 0.38 -9.01 -5.26
C ILE A 322 -0.70 -9.98 -5.77
N GLY A 323 -1.78 -10.10 -5.02
CA GLY A 323 -2.87 -11.03 -5.34
C GLY A 323 -2.55 -12.51 -5.11
N LEU A 324 -1.37 -12.99 -5.49
CA LEU A 324 -0.98 -14.39 -5.35
C LEU A 324 -0.83 -14.82 -3.88
N GLU A 325 -0.47 -13.91 -2.99
CA GLU A 325 -0.33 -14.17 -1.55
C GLU A 325 -1.56 -13.72 -0.72
N LEU A 326 -2.60 -13.17 -1.36
CA LEU A 326 -3.76 -12.56 -0.71
C LEU A 326 -4.52 -13.50 0.23
N ASN A 327 -4.49 -14.81 -0.06
CA ASN A 327 -5.10 -15.82 0.80
C ASN A 327 -4.64 -15.72 2.25
N ILE A 328 -3.42 -15.26 2.52
CA ILE A 328 -2.88 -15.07 3.88
C ILE A 328 -3.76 -14.10 4.67
N SER A 329 -4.09 -12.91 4.12
CA SER A 329 -4.97 -11.93 4.79
C SER A 329 -6.39 -12.46 4.98
N ILE A 330 -6.95 -13.07 3.95
CA ILE A 330 -8.30 -13.62 3.98
C ILE A 330 -8.42 -14.68 5.09
N LEU A 331 -7.48 -15.62 5.12
CA LEU A 331 -7.48 -16.71 6.08
C LEU A 331 -7.14 -16.23 7.51
N SER A 332 -6.25 -15.25 7.66
CA SER A 332 -5.96 -14.65 8.96
C SER A 332 -7.20 -13.96 9.53
N ALA A 333 -7.89 -13.16 8.73
CA ALA A 333 -9.12 -12.49 9.14
C ALA A 333 -10.24 -13.49 9.49
N ALA A 334 -10.50 -14.49 8.64
CA ALA A 334 -11.60 -15.42 8.83
C ALA A 334 -11.36 -16.48 9.91
N LEU A 335 -10.12 -16.98 10.05
CA LEU A 335 -9.81 -18.13 10.90
C LEU A 335 -9.19 -17.76 12.24
N ARG A 336 -8.48 -16.62 12.29
CA ARG A 336 -7.78 -16.14 13.47
C ARG A 336 -8.33 -14.85 14.03
N ARG A 337 -9.12 -14.12 13.23
CA ARG A 337 -9.62 -12.77 13.53
C ARG A 337 -8.48 -11.75 13.76
N GLU A 338 -7.42 -11.91 13.00
CA GLU A 338 -6.21 -11.09 13.05
C GLU A 338 -5.95 -10.44 11.69
N PRO A 339 -5.57 -9.15 11.63
CA PRO A 339 -5.11 -8.51 10.39
C PRO A 339 -3.68 -8.95 10.04
N THR A 340 -3.32 -8.85 8.78
CA THR A 340 -1.92 -8.95 8.31
C THR A 340 -1.25 -7.56 8.20
N GLY A 341 -1.53 -6.70 9.14
CA GLY A 341 -1.25 -5.29 9.18
C GLY A 341 -2.53 -4.46 9.08
N GLN A 342 -2.62 -3.42 9.87
CA GLN A 342 -3.73 -2.45 9.83
C GLN A 342 -3.24 -1.10 10.34
N ALA A 343 -3.83 -0.02 9.87
CA ALA A 343 -3.54 1.30 10.39
C ALA A 343 -3.88 1.38 11.89
N CYS A 344 -2.91 1.74 12.72
CA CYS A 344 -3.04 1.93 14.17
C CYS A 344 -2.95 3.40 14.61
N GLY A 345 -2.65 4.30 13.67
CA GLY A 345 -2.53 5.74 13.89
C GLY A 345 -2.34 6.50 12.60
N PHE A 346 -2.33 7.83 12.68
CA PHE A 346 -2.08 8.73 11.55
C PHE A 346 -0.68 9.32 11.67
N ARG A 347 0.32 8.62 11.16
CA ARG A 347 1.75 9.01 11.21
C ARG A 347 2.23 9.65 9.92
N GLY A 348 1.79 9.10 8.79
CA GLY A 348 2.16 9.55 7.45
C GLY A 348 0.94 9.98 6.66
N ASP A 349 1.10 11.06 5.91
CA ASP A 349 0.13 11.58 4.97
C ASP A 349 0.78 11.77 3.60
N VAL A 350 -0.01 11.64 2.52
CA VAL A 350 0.46 11.86 1.16
C VAL A 350 -0.27 13.04 0.56
N VAL A 351 0.45 14.13 0.40
CA VAL A 351 -0.10 15.38 -0.12
C VAL A 351 0.20 15.57 -1.60
N ALA A 352 -0.69 16.23 -2.31
CA ALA A 352 -0.47 16.62 -3.69
C ALA A 352 0.58 17.74 -3.79
N VAL A 353 1.58 17.57 -4.65
CA VAL A 353 2.62 18.56 -4.96
C VAL A 353 2.60 18.85 -6.46
N ALA A 354 2.65 20.12 -6.84
CA ALA A 354 2.59 20.54 -8.24
C ALA A 354 3.85 20.13 -9.03
N LYS A 355 3.66 19.43 -10.16
CA LYS A 355 4.74 19.03 -11.11
C LYS A 355 5.23 20.19 -11.98
N ARG A 356 4.48 21.25 -12.07
CA ARG A 356 4.75 22.47 -12.84
C ARG A 356 3.99 23.63 -12.22
N ASP A 357 4.17 24.84 -12.72
CA ASP A 357 3.28 25.93 -12.41
C ASP A 357 1.86 25.61 -12.87
N LEU A 358 0.91 25.66 -11.96
CA LEU A 358 -0.51 25.43 -12.19
C LEU A 358 -1.26 26.73 -12.03
N ARG A 359 -2.30 26.96 -12.86
CA ARG A 359 -3.11 28.17 -12.85
C ARG A 359 -4.46 27.96 -12.15
N ALA A 360 -4.98 29.01 -11.56
CA ALA A 360 -6.37 29.02 -11.11
C ALA A 360 -7.31 28.57 -12.24
N GLY A 361 -8.26 27.70 -11.94
CA GLY A 361 -9.17 27.09 -12.90
C GLY A 361 -8.68 25.80 -13.54
N GLU A 362 -7.41 25.41 -13.41
CA GLU A 362 -6.95 24.10 -13.88
C GLU A 362 -7.52 22.96 -13.03
N MET A 363 -7.71 21.82 -13.69
CA MET A 363 -8.18 20.59 -13.03
C MET A 363 -6.99 19.74 -12.62
N LEU A 364 -6.94 19.32 -11.36
CA LEU A 364 -6.02 18.30 -10.90
C LEU A 364 -6.44 16.94 -11.45
N ASP A 365 -5.47 16.14 -11.85
CA ASP A 365 -5.69 14.83 -12.47
C ASP A 365 -5.21 13.66 -11.60
N GLY A 366 -4.75 13.96 -10.38
CA GLY A 366 -4.48 13.01 -9.33
C GLY A 366 -3.20 12.22 -9.50
N GLU A 367 -3.19 11.05 -8.91
CA GLU A 367 -2.07 10.13 -8.83
C GLU A 367 -1.48 9.79 -10.20
N GLY A 368 -0.18 9.97 -10.36
CA GLY A 368 0.55 9.65 -11.60
C GLY A 368 0.19 10.53 -12.80
N GLY A 369 -0.55 11.61 -12.61
CA GLY A 369 -1.03 12.49 -13.67
C GLY A 369 0.01 13.50 -14.16
N TYR A 370 -0.50 14.54 -14.86
CA TYR A 370 0.29 15.63 -15.45
C TYR A 370 0.47 16.82 -14.51
N THR A 371 -0.40 16.95 -13.50
CA THR A 371 -0.48 18.16 -12.68
C THR A 371 0.21 18.00 -11.34
N VAL A 372 0.04 16.85 -10.68
CA VAL A 372 0.54 16.63 -9.33
C VAL A 372 1.18 15.26 -9.16
N TRP A 373 2.03 15.14 -8.14
CA TRP A 373 2.53 13.87 -7.61
C TRP A 373 2.30 13.83 -6.09
N GLY A 374 2.35 12.64 -5.50
CA GLY A 374 2.12 12.43 -4.07
C GLY A 374 3.42 12.48 -3.27
N LYS A 375 3.58 13.46 -2.39
CA LYS A 375 4.71 13.57 -1.47
C LYS A 375 4.33 13.05 -0.09
N LEU A 376 5.13 12.12 0.44
CA LEU A 376 5.01 11.69 1.83
C LEU A 376 5.44 12.80 2.78
N MET A 377 4.59 13.09 3.78
CA MET A 377 4.88 14.02 4.85
C MET A 377 4.53 13.41 6.22
N PRO A 378 5.20 13.79 7.31
CA PRO A 378 4.68 13.55 8.64
C PRO A 378 3.26 14.12 8.76
N ALA A 379 2.33 13.36 9.33
CA ALA A 379 0.93 13.78 9.40
C ALA A 379 0.74 15.14 10.09
N ALA A 380 1.46 15.40 11.20
CA ALA A 380 1.45 16.70 11.88
C ALA A 380 1.90 17.83 10.94
N ALA A 381 2.93 17.62 10.14
CA ALA A 381 3.42 18.61 9.19
C ALA A 381 2.41 18.86 8.05
N SER A 382 1.78 17.79 7.54
CA SER A 382 0.70 17.91 6.54
C SER A 382 -0.48 18.72 7.07
N LEU A 383 -0.97 18.40 8.27
CA LEU A 383 -2.06 19.14 8.90
C LEU A 383 -1.70 20.61 9.13
N LYS A 384 -0.49 20.90 9.61
CA LYS A 384 -0.01 22.27 9.85
C LYS A 384 0.02 23.13 8.58
N VAL A 385 0.41 22.57 7.44
CA VAL A 385 0.42 23.31 6.16
C VAL A 385 -0.92 23.28 5.44
N GLY A 386 -1.89 22.51 5.94
CA GLY A 386 -3.18 22.32 5.31
C GLY A 386 -3.06 21.55 3.99
N GLY A 387 -2.17 20.54 3.92
CA GLY A 387 -1.90 19.76 2.71
C GLY A 387 -3.14 19.06 2.17
N PHE A 388 -3.34 19.10 0.85
CA PHE A 388 -4.45 18.44 0.19
C PHE A 388 -4.06 16.99 -0.15
N PRO A 389 -4.82 15.98 0.34
CA PRO A 389 -4.47 14.58 0.11
C PRO A 389 -4.50 14.20 -1.37
N ILE A 390 -3.48 13.47 -1.83
CA ILE A 390 -3.39 13.02 -3.23
C ILE A 390 -4.59 12.16 -3.64
N GLY A 391 -5.12 11.33 -2.73
CA GLY A 391 -6.29 10.49 -2.99
C GLY A 391 -7.60 11.26 -3.25
N LEU A 392 -7.62 12.56 -2.99
CA LEU A 392 -8.72 13.46 -3.32
C LEU A 392 -8.42 14.36 -4.53
N ALA A 393 -7.22 14.32 -5.08
CA ALA A 393 -6.76 15.25 -6.13
C ALA A 393 -7.21 14.86 -7.55
N HIS A 394 -8.24 14.00 -7.69
CA HIS A 394 -8.79 13.60 -8.98
C HIS A 394 -9.98 14.47 -9.38
N HIS A 395 -9.89 15.13 -10.53
CA HIS A 395 -10.96 15.97 -11.08
C HIS A 395 -11.40 17.10 -10.13
N VAL A 396 -10.43 17.72 -9.45
CA VAL A 396 -10.64 18.83 -8.53
C VAL A 396 -10.03 20.09 -9.13
N LYS A 397 -10.81 21.19 -9.13
CA LYS A 397 -10.42 22.45 -9.75
C LYS A 397 -9.65 23.34 -8.77
N LEU A 398 -8.60 23.99 -9.25
CA LEU A 398 -7.83 24.97 -8.48
C LEU A 398 -8.56 26.32 -8.40
N LYS A 399 -8.55 26.94 -7.21
CA LYS A 399 -9.00 28.32 -6.96
C LYS A 399 -7.89 29.35 -7.18
N HIS A 400 -6.64 28.93 -6.92
CA HIS A 400 -5.48 29.81 -6.93
C HIS A 400 -4.36 29.17 -7.74
N ASP A 401 -3.41 30.00 -8.20
CA ASP A 401 -2.16 29.54 -8.82
C ASP A 401 -1.33 28.78 -7.77
N VAL A 402 -0.70 27.68 -8.22
CA VAL A 402 0.21 26.88 -7.39
C VAL A 402 1.53 26.73 -8.14
N ALA A 403 2.62 27.17 -7.53
CA ALA A 403 3.95 27.10 -8.15
C ALA A 403 4.48 25.66 -8.22
N HIS A 404 5.36 25.38 -9.16
CA HIS A 404 6.11 24.12 -9.27
C HIS A 404 6.75 23.75 -7.93
N GLY A 405 6.62 22.50 -7.52
CA GLY A 405 7.16 21.97 -6.28
C GLY A 405 6.41 22.39 -4.98
N ALA A 406 5.39 23.25 -5.10
CA ALA A 406 4.59 23.66 -3.95
C ALA A 406 3.54 22.58 -3.59
N VAL A 407 3.28 22.45 -2.29
CA VAL A 407 2.18 21.63 -1.76
C VAL A 407 0.85 22.29 -2.11
N VAL A 408 -0.05 21.56 -2.74
CA VAL A 408 -1.45 21.96 -2.91
C VAL A 408 -2.13 21.89 -1.55
N ARG A 409 -2.89 22.91 -1.20
CA ARG A 409 -3.59 23.01 0.08
C ARG A 409 -5.08 22.85 -0.07
N TRP A 410 -5.77 22.53 1.00
CA TRP A 410 -7.24 22.54 1.03
C TRP A 410 -7.84 23.89 0.61
N SER A 411 -7.16 25.00 0.92
CA SER A 411 -7.57 26.35 0.51
C SER A 411 -7.48 26.59 -0.99
N ASP A 412 -6.62 25.85 -1.69
CA ASP A 412 -6.29 26.06 -3.09
C ASP A 412 -7.27 25.37 -4.06
N VAL A 413 -8.20 24.55 -3.54
CA VAL A 413 -9.06 23.69 -4.34
C VAL A 413 -10.56 23.98 -4.14
N GLU A 414 -11.35 23.81 -5.20
CA GLU A 414 -12.81 23.76 -5.15
C GLU A 414 -13.23 22.31 -4.85
N ILE A 415 -13.68 22.04 -3.64
CA ILE A 415 -14.14 20.69 -3.28
C ILE A 415 -15.44 20.78 -2.48
N ASP A 416 -16.36 19.86 -2.75
CA ASP A 416 -17.60 19.75 -2.00
C ASP A 416 -17.33 19.18 -0.61
N ALA A 417 -17.53 20.04 0.40
CA ALA A 417 -17.37 19.67 1.82
C ALA A 417 -18.43 18.66 2.28
N ASP A 418 -19.54 18.54 1.57
CA ASP A 418 -20.61 17.60 1.87
C ASP A 418 -20.38 16.20 1.28
N ASN A 419 -19.38 16.04 0.43
CA ASN A 419 -18.97 14.76 -0.10
C ASN A 419 -18.54 13.81 1.03
N ASP A 420 -19.08 12.58 1.05
CA ASP A 420 -18.86 11.60 2.12
C ASP A 420 -17.38 11.22 2.31
N THR A 421 -16.61 11.18 1.23
CA THR A 421 -15.16 10.87 1.30
C THR A 421 -14.40 12.01 1.97
N VAL A 422 -14.74 13.26 1.63
CA VAL A 422 -14.18 14.45 2.25
C VAL A 422 -14.53 14.51 3.73
N LYS A 423 -15.79 14.29 4.09
CA LYS A 423 -16.23 14.21 5.49
C LYS A 423 -15.49 13.12 6.27
N THR A 424 -15.30 11.95 5.64
CA THR A 424 -14.57 10.84 6.26
C THR A 424 -13.10 11.22 6.52
N ARG A 425 -12.44 11.81 5.53
CA ARG A 425 -11.06 12.28 5.69
C ARG A 425 -10.95 13.34 6.78
N ARG A 426 -11.83 14.32 6.80
CA ARG A 426 -11.84 15.36 7.83
C ARG A 426 -12.10 14.80 9.22
N ALA A 427 -13.02 13.86 9.36
CA ALA A 427 -13.27 13.17 10.63
C ALA A 427 -12.02 12.41 11.12
N MET A 428 -11.28 11.75 10.22
CA MET A 428 -10.01 11.12 10.54
C MET A 428 -8.96 12.13 11.01
N GLU A 429 -8.79 13.25 10.30
CA GLU A 429 -7.86 14.33 10.68
C GLU A 429 -8.19 14.88 12.07
N GLN A 430 -9.48 15.10 12.36
CA GLN A 430 -9.91 15.57 13.67
C GLN A 430 -9.65 14.57 14.78
N GLN A 431 -9.98 13.29 14.55
CA GLN A 431 -9.87 12.25 15.58
C GLN A 431 -8.40 11.92 15.90
N PHE A 432 -7.54 11.81 14.88
CA PHE A 432 -6.17 11.36 15.03
C PHE A 432 -5.15 12.51 15.05
N GLY A 433 -5.53 13.70 14.55
CA GLY A 433 -4.66 14.89 14.54
C GLY A 433 -4.36 15.42 15.93
N ALA A 434 -5.33 15.38 16.85
CA ALA A 434 -5.16 15.82 18.24
C ALA A 434 -4.13 14.99 19.04
N ALA A 435 -3.77 13.79 18.56
CA ALA A 435 -2.76 12.92 19.19
C ALA A 435 -1.34 13.13 18.62
N LEU A 436 -1.16 14.10 17.71
CA LEU A 436 0.11 14.40 17.05
C LEU A 436 0.87 15.57 17.70
N ASP A 437 0.23 16.28 18.62
CA ASP A 437 0.80 17.33 19.48
C ASP A 437 1.44 16.68 20.72
#